data_6b5f7d9332b68f503e9cd4b91ba4bb66
#
_entry.id   6b5f7d9332b68f503e9cd4b91ba4bb66
#
_cell.length_a   1.000
_cell.length_b   1.000
_cell.length_c   1.000
_cell.angle_alpha   90.00
_cell.angle_beta   90.00
_cell.angle_gamma   90.00
#
_symmetry.space_group_name_H-M   'P 1'
#
loop_
_entity.id
_entity.type
_entity.pdbx_description
1 polymer ?
#
loop_
_entity_poly.entity_id
_entity_poly.type
_entity_poly.pdbx_seq_one_letter_code
_entity_poly.pdbx_strand_id
1 'polypeptide(L)'
;MKMNEILFCLLVVLNVCSVWAQPKTLKFGKNGDFKIVQFTDVHYKYDDQANSQIALDRMNEVLDAEHPDCVVFTGDAVVSNESFKGWDIVLDVCIRRNIPYAVVFGNHDDEYDHTRQELYDYISKKKGNLMPVR
;
A
#
# COMPACT_ATOMS: atom_id res chain seq x y z
N MET A 1 9.66 43.80 15.34
CA MET A 1 9.98 42.37 15.65
C MET A 1 11.48 42.25 15.75
N LYS A 2 12.02 41.83 16.88
CA LYS A 2 13.48 41.77 17.11
C LYS A 2 14.06 40.58 16.33
N MET A 3 15.26 40.75 15.77
CA MET A 3 15.97 39.76 14.93
C MET A 3 16.04 38.37 15.58
N ASN A 4 16.08 38.28 16.91
CA ASN A 4 16.06 37.01 17.65
C ASN A 4 14.74 36.23 17.58
N GLU A 5 13.60 36.90 17.41
CA GLU A 5 12.29 36.25 17.30
C GLU A 5 12.11 35.64 15.93
N ILE A 6 12.65 36.32 14.89
CA ILE A 6 12.63 35.79 13.51
C ILE A 6 13.51 34.54 13.41
N LEU A 7 14.67 34.54 14.03
CA LEU A 7 15.59 33.41 14.04
C LEU A 7 15.02 32.23 14.83
N PHE A 8 14.29 32.46 15.91
CA PHE A 8 13.63 31.43 16.70
C PHE A 8 12.46 30.80 15.89
N CYS A 9 11.64 31.59 15.20
CA CYS A 9 10.60 31.11 14.34
C CYS A 9 11.15 30.28 13.14
N LEU A 10 12.27 30.69 12.55
CA LEU A 10 12.92 29.95 11.46
C LEU A 10 13.46 28.59 11.94
N LEU A 11 14.03 28.52 13.16
CA LEU A 11 14.51 27.28 13.77
C LEU A 11 13.38 26.30 14.11
N VAL A 12 12.21 26.80 14.51
CA VAL A 12 11.03 25.95 14.78
C VAL A 12 10.43 25.40 13.49
N VAL A 13 10.42 26.16 12.41
CA VAL A 13 9.91 25.71 11.09
C VAL A 13 10.81 24.65 10.46
N LEU A 14 12.12 24.69 10.69
CA LEU A 14 13.06 23.69 10.14
C LEU A 14 12.98 22.32 10.83
N ASN A 15 12.32 22.19 11.99
CA ASN A 15 12.15 20.91 12.67
C ASN A 15 10.87 20.15 12.32
N VAL A 16 10.02 20.65 11.41
CA VAL A 16 8.72 20.04 11.08
C VAL A 16 8.78 19.09 9.87
N CYS A 17 9.90 18.97 9.20
CA CYS A 17 10.01 18.16 7.99
C CYS A 17 10.98 17.00 8.15
N SER A 18 10.57 15.90 8.70
CA SER A 18 11.07 14.56 8.36
C SER A 18 10.38 13.50 9.24
N VAL A 19 9.06 13.43 9.22
CA VAL A 19 8.43 12.16 9.58
C VAL A 19 8.58 11.25 8.35
N TRP A 20 9.76 10.73 8.15
CA TRP A 20 9.94 9.56 7.31
C TRP A 20 9.12 8.47 7.97
N ALA A 21 8.09 7.99 7.27
CA ALA A 21 7.35 6.83 7.74
C ALA A 21 8.35 5.69 7.87
N GLN A 22 8.78 5.41 9.10
CA GLN A 22 9.65 4.28 9.38
C GLN A 22 8.95 3.03 8.84
N PRO A 23 9.66 2.15 8.10
CA PRO A 23 9.07 0.91 7.67
C PRO A 23 8.55 0.17 8.92
N LYS A 24 7.28 -0.19 8.90
CA LYS A 24 6.66 -0.89 10.03
C LYS A 24 7.39 -2.23 10.19
N THR A 25 8.17 -2.36 11.24
CA THR A 25 8.84 -3.63 11.55
C THR A 25 7.78 -4.66 11.90
N LEU A 26 7.73 -5.75 11.15
CA LEU A 26 6.87 -6.88 11.47
C LEU A 26 7.32 -7.51 12.78
N LYS A 27 6.38 -7.78 13.67
CA LYS A 27 6.63 -8.40 14.98
C LYS A 27 5.54 -9.39 15.29
N PHE A 28 5.93 -10.50 15.90
CA PHE A 28 4.95 -11.42 16.49
C PHE A 28 4.14 -10.71 17.59
N GLY A 29 2.88 -11.07 17.70
CA GLY A 29 2.02 -10.68 18.80
C GLY A 29 2.55 -11.19 20.15
N LYS A 30 1.94 -10.72 21.25
CA LYS A 30 2.37 -11.13 22.62
C LYS A 30 2.27 -12.63 22.85
N ASN A 31 1.40 -13.33 22.14
CA ASN A 31 1.20 -14.78 22.22
C ASN A 31 2.10 -15.57 21.26
N GLY A 32 2.98 -14.90 20.51
CA GLY A 32 3.79 -15.52 19.47
C GLY A 32 3.08 -15.70 18.14
N ASP A 33 1.85 -15.22 18.00
CA ASP A 33 1.06 -15.33 16.77
C ASP A 33 1.44 -14.23 15.78
N PHE A 34 1.34 -14.55 14.49
CA PHE A 34 1.46 -13.59 13.38
C PHE A 34 0.47 -13.97 12.29
N LYS A 35 -0.49 -13.11 12.02
CA LYS A 35 -1.56 -13.37 11.06
C LYS A 35 -1.28 -12.71 9.71
N ILE A 36 -1.29 -13.51 8.66
CA ILE A 36 -1.17 -13.06 7.28
C ILE A 36 -2.51 -13.31 6.58
N VAL A 37 -3.01 -12.29 5.88
CA VAL A 37 -4.09 -12.45 4.89
C VAL A 37 -3.46 -12.42 3.51
N GLN A 38 -3.82 -13.40 2.69
CA GLN A 38 -3.43 -13.47 1.29
C GLN A 38 -4.61 -13.13 0.39
N PHE A 39 -4.38 -12.22 -0.56
CA PHE A 39 -5.29 -11.97 -1.67
C PHE A 39 -4.63 -12.38 -2.98
N THR A 40 -5.33 -13.13 -3.79
CA THR A 40 -4.91 -13.55 -5.13
C THR A 40 -6.07 -13.35 -6.09
N ASP A 41 -5.78 -13.13 -7.36
CA ASP A 41 -6.79 -13.08 -8.42
C ASP A 41 -7.94 -12.10 -8.13
N VAL A 42 -7.60 -10.92 -7.61
CA VAL A 42 -8.58 -9.86 -7.31
C VAL A 42 -9.24 -9.35 -8.59
N HIS A 43 -8.47 -9.35 -9.70
CA HIS A 43 -8.91 -8.94 -11.03
C HIS A 43 -9.62 -7.59 -11.05
N TYR A 44 -9.11 -6.63 -10.27
CA TYR A 44 -9.64 -5.28 -10.28
C TYR A 44 -9.42 -4.61 -11.63
N LYS A 45 -10.50 -4.03 -12.18
CA LYS A 45 -10.49 -3.27 -13.43
C LYS A 45 -10.84 -1.82 -13.17
N TYR A 46 -9.90 -0.92 -13.46
CA TYR A 46 -10.12 0.52 -13.29
C TYR A 46 -11.18 1.05 -14.27
N ASP A 47 -11.25 0.48 -15.47
CA ASP A 47 -12.23 0.81 -16.50
C ASP A 47 -13.60 0.15 -16.27
N ASP A 48 -13.74 -0.74 -15.28
CA ASP A 48 -15.00 -1.38 -14.87
C ASP A 48 -15.12 -1.42 -13.33
N GLN A 49 -15.07 -0.23 -12.72
CA GLN A 49 -15.07 -0.08 -11.26
C GLN A 49 -16.34 -0.63 -10.60
N ALA A 50 -17.49 -0.49 -11.28
CA ALA A 50 -18.77 -0.94 -10.72
C ALA A 50 -18.79 -2.44 -10.44
N ASN A 51 -18.30 -3.26 -11.39
CA ASN A 51 -18.19 -4.71 -11.19
C ASN A 51 -17.02 -5.09 -10.26
N SER A 52 -15.93 -4.32 -10.29
CA SER A 52 -14.75 -4.55 -9.46
C SER A 52 -14.97 -4.18 -7.99
N GLN A 53 -15.99 -3.36 -7.69
CA GLN A 53 -16.29 -2.93 -6.31
C GLN A 53 -16.57 -4.12 -5.39
N ILE A 54 -17.21 -5.17 -5.91
CA ILE A 54 -17.53 -6.40 -5.14
C ILE A 54 -16.26 -7.01 -4.54
N ALA A 55 -15.17 -7.08 -5.32
CA ALA A 55 -13.90 -7.63 -4.84
C ALA A 55 -13.33 -6.77 -3.70
N LEU A 56 -13.36 -5.43 -3.86
CA LEU A 56 -12.91 -4.50 -2.83
C LEU A 56 -13.74 -4.61 -1.54
N ASP A 57 -15.05 -4.77 -1.67
CA ASP A 57 -15.94 -4.94 -0.52
C ASP A 57 -15.59 -6.22 0.25
N ARG A 58 -15.36 -7.33 -0.46
CA ARG A 58 -14.92 -8.60 0.17
C ARG A 58 -13.55 -8.47 0.85
N MET A 59 -12.59 -7.80 0.20
CA MET A 59 -11.28 -7.52 0.82
C MET A 59 -11.45 -6.71 2.10
N ASN A 60 -12.30 -5.68 2.09
CA ASN A 60 -12.59 -4.87 3.27
C ASN A 60 -13.21 -5.70 4.41
N GLU A 61 -14.21 -6.51 4.11
CA GLU A 61 -14.85 -7.40 5.08
C GLU A 61 -13.84 -8.36 5.73
N VAL A 62 -12.96 -8.96 4.92
CA VAL A 62 -11.92 -9.86 5.42
C VAL A 62 -10.95 -9.12 6.33
N LEU A 63 -10.46 -7.93 5.92
CA LEU A 63 -9.51 -7.18 6.73
C LEU A 63 -10.12 -6.67 8.03
N ASP A 64 -11.41 -6.31 8.02
CA ASP A 64 -12.14 -5.85 9.20
C ASP A 64 -12.50 -7.00 10.16
N ALA A 65 -12.64 -8.23 9.65
CA ALA A 65 -12.87 -9.42 10.46
C ALA A 65 -11.58 -10.02 11.03
N GLU A 66 -10.53 -10.10 10.20
CA GLU A 66 -9.32 -10.84 10.53
C GLU A 66 -8.26 -10.00 11.26
N HIS A 67 -8.25 -8.68 11.09
CA HIS A 67 -7.24 -7.77 11.66
C HIS A 67 -5.81 -8.29 11.50
N PRO A 68 -5.33 -8.53 10.25
CA PRO A 68 -4.05 -9.17 10.03
C PRO A 68 -2.86 -8.27 10.39
N ASP A 69 -1.72 -8.89 10.70
CA ASP A 69 -0.45 -8.21 10.89
C ASP A 69 0.20 -7.81 9.56
N CYS A 70 -0.13 -8.53 8.49
CA CYS A 70 0.39 -8.31 7.14
C CYS A 70 -0.59 -8.81 6.08
N VAL A 71 -0.57 -8.19 4.91
CA VAL A 71 -1.27 -8.66 3.70
C VAL A 71 -0.26 -9.01 2.63
N VAL A 72 -0.50 -10.09 1.89
CA VAL A 72 0.30 -10.46 0.72
C VAL A 72 -0.62 -10.60 -0.49
N PHE A 73 -0.35 -9.82 -1.53
CA PHE A 73 -0.96 -10.00 -2.84
C PHE A 73 -0.11 -10.98 -3.65
N THR A 74 -0.70 -12.02 -4.20
CA THR A 74 0.04 -13.09 -4.86
C THR A 74 -0.29 -13.25 -6.34
N GLY A 75 -0.64 -12.14 -6.98
CA GLY A 75 -0.78 -12.03 -8.42
C GLY A 75 -2.19 -11.72 -8.89
N ASP A 76 -2.24 -11.22 -10.11
CA ASP A 76 -3.45 -10.89 -10.86
C ASP A 76 -4.40 -9.97 -10.09
N ALA A 77 -3.81 -8.97 -9.44
CA ALA A 77 -4.57 -8.05 -8.61
C ALA A 77 -5.23 -6.93 -9.42
N VAL A 78 -4.54 -6.38 -10.43
CA VAL A 78 -5.07 -5.32 -11.31
C VAL A 78 -4.91 -5.74 -12.76
N VAL A 79 -6.02 -5.85 -13.47
CA VAL A 79 -6.07 -6.40 -14.84
C VAL A 79 -6.81 -5.45 -15.78
N SER A 80 -6.31 -4.22 -15.93
CA SER A 80 -6.84 -3.20 -16.84
C SER A 80 -5.83 -2.09 -17.11
N ASN A 81 -6.09 -1.27 -18.14
CA ASN A 81 -5.39 0.00 -18.30
C ASN A 81 -5.59 0.93 -17.10
N GLU A 82 -4.80 2.00 -17.05
CA GLU A 82 -4.71 2.87 -15.86
C GLU A 82 -4.27 2.08 -14.62
N SER A 83 -3.37 1.11 -14.82
CA SER A 83 -2.99 0.14 -13.79
C SER A 83 -2.43 0.79 -12.52
N PHE A 84 -1.70 1.93 -12.61
CA PHE A 84 -1.28 2.68 -11.42
C PHE A 84 -2.47 3.13 -10.57
N LYS A 85 -3.54 3.62 -11.19
CA LYS A 85 -4.75 4.03 -10.46
C LYS A 85 -5.49 2.81 -9.89
N GLY A 86 -5.52 1.72 -10.64
CA GLY A 86 -6.05 0.45 -10.13
C GLY A 86 -5.31 -0.03 -8.89
N TRP A 87 -3.98 -0.02 -8.92
CA TRP A 87 -3.14 -0.36 -7.78
C TRP A 87 -3.34 0.59 -6.60
N ASP A 88 -3.53 1.90 -6.83
CA ASP A 88 -3.84 2.84 -5.74
C ASP A 88 -5.10 2.44 -4.99
N ILE A 89 -6.16 2.05 -5.72
CA ILE A 89 -7.43 1.65 -5.13
C ILE A 89 -7.32 0.31 -4.40
N VAL A 90 -6.67 -0.68 -5.01
CA VAL A 90 -6.48 -2.02 -4.41
C VAL A 90 -5.64 -1.92 -3.13
N LEU A 91 -4.55 -1.16 -3.15
CA LEU A 91 -3.67 -1.02 -2.00
C LEU A 91 -4.24 -0.12 -0.90
N ASP A 92 -5.17 0.79 -1.22
CA ASP A 92 -5.79 1.68 -0.24
C ASP A 92 -6.50 0.89 0.87
N VAL A 93 -7.02 -0.29 0.61
CA VAL A 93 -7.64 -1.15 1.63
C VAL A 93 -6.68 -1.47 2.79
N CYS A 94 -5.38 -1.59 2.48
CA CYS A 94 -4.31 -1.80 3.46
C CYS A 94 -3.77 -0.48 4.02
N ILE A 95 -3.52 0.50 3.13
CA ILE A 95 -2.88 1.78 3.48
C ILE A 95 -3.68 2.56 4.52
N ARG A 96 -5.00 2.68 4.33
CA ARG A 96 -5.88 3.39 5.27
C ARG A 96 -6.02 2.72 6.63
N ARG A 97 -5.79 1.39 6.70
CA ARG A 97 -5.77 0.61 7.94
C ARG A 97 -4.39 0.55 8.59
N ASN A 98 -3.37 1.13 7.95
CA ASN A 98 -1.96 1.00 8.33
C ASN A 98 -1.50 -0.47 8.45
N ILE A 99 -2.03 -1.36 7.61
CA ILE A 99 -1.61 -2.75 7.51
C ILE A 99 -0.44 -2.82 6.52
N PRO A 100 0.73 -3.35 6.90
CA PRO A 100 1.83 -3.56 5.97
C PRO A 100 1.46 -4.61 4.92
N TYR A 101 1.99 -4.45 3.71
CA TYR A 101 1.71 -5.38 2.63
C TYR A 101 2.92 -5.63 1.73
N ALA A 102 2.90 -6.77 1.06
CA ALA A 102 3.83 -7.12 -0.01
C ALA A 102 3.04 -7.52 -1.27
N VAL A 103 3.66 -7.36 -2.44
CA VAL A 103 3.08 -7.73 -3.73
C VAL A 103 4.01 -8.65 -4.48
N VAL A 104 3.47 -9.74 -4.99
CA VAL A 104 4.06 -10.59 -6.03
C VAL A 104 3.14 -10.49 -7.24
N PHE A 105 3.70 -10.19 -8.40
CA PHE A 105 2.91 -10.07 -9.63
C PHE A 105 2.58 -11.43 -10.23
N GLY A 106 1.36 -11.58 -10.68
CA GLY A 106 0.90 -12.71 -11.50
C GLY A 106 1.25 -12.52 -12.98
N ASN A 107 0.61 -13.29 -13.84
CA ASN A 107 0.86 -13.20 -15.27
C ASN A 107 0.06 -12.08 -15.96
N HIS A 108 -1.05 -11.63 -15.37
CA HIS A 108 -1.91 -10.61 -15.96
C HIS A 108 -1.62 -9.17 -15.49
N ASP A 109 -0.84 -8.97 -14.41
CA ASP A 109 -0.61 -7.63 -13.84
C ASP A 109 0.15 -6.69 -14.79
N ASP A 110 0.99 -7.20 -15.70
CA ASP A 110 1.82 -6.44 -16.63
C ASP A 110 1.43 -6.60 -18.11
N GLU A 111 0.19 -7.04 -18.39
CA GLU A 111 -0.31 -7.20 -19.75
C GLU A 111 -0.90 -5.91 -20.37
N TYR A 112 -0.95 -4.80 -19.61
CA TYR A 112 -1.64 -3.58 -20.00
C TYR A 112 -0.67 -2.43 -20.27
N ASP A 113 -0.85 -1.30 -19.58
CA ASP A 113 -0.18 -0.03 -19.87
C ASP A 113 1.19 0.16 -19.19
N HIS A 114 1.56 -0.70 -18.27
CA HIS A 114 2.84 -0.64 -17.57
C HIS A 114 3.53 -1.99 -17.48
N THR A 115 4.84 -1.95 -17.61
CA THR A 115 5.70 -3.13 -17.41
C THR A 115 5.76 -3.52 -15.93
N ARG A 116 6.11 -4.76 -15.66
CA ARG A 116 6.34 -5.28 -14.31
C ARG A 116 7.34 -4.45 -13.50
N GLN A 117 8.39 -3.94 -14.15
CA GLN A 117 9.39 -3.10 -13.51
C GLN A 117 8.79 -1.73 -13.11
N GLU A 118 8.01 -1.11 -13.98
CA GLU A 118 7.35 0.17 -13.68
C GLU A 118 6.33 0.01 -12.54
N LEU A 119 5.55 -1.06 -12.55
CA LEU A 119 4.64 -1.41 -11.45
C LEU A 119 5.39 -1.60 -10.13
N TYR A 120 6.50 -2.35 -10.16
CA TYR A 120 7.34 -2.57 -8.99
C TYR A 120 7.86 -1.23 -8.44
N ASP A 121 8.43 -0.39 -9.29
CA ASP A 121 9.00 0.91 -8.90
C ASP A 121 7.93 1.86 -8.36
N TYR A 122 6.71 1.77 -8.88
CA TYR A 122 5.57 2.54 -8.41
C TYR A 122 5.09 2.08 -7.03
N ILE A 123 4.83 0.79 -6.89
CA ILE A 123 4.27 0.20 -5.66
C ILE A 123 5.28 0.22 -4.52
N SER A 124 6.57 0.00 -4.80
CA SER A 124 7.62 -0.03 -3.77
C SER A 124 7.76 1.30 -3.01
N LYS A 125 7.31 2.41 -3.57
CA LYS A 125 7.33 3.74 -2.95
C LYS A 125 6.07 4.06 -2.13
N LYS A 126 5.07 3.17 -2.14
CA LYS A 126 3.81 3.41 -1.42
C LYS A 126 3.95 3.13 0.08
N LYS A 127 3.17 3.86 0.87
CA LYS A 127 3.13 3.68 2.33
C LYS A 127 2.71 2.25 2.69
N GLY A 128 3.44 1.65 3.63
CA GLY A 128 3.12 0.30 4.13
C GLY A 128 3.70 -0.84 3.30
N ASN A 129 4.32 -0.54 2.18
CA ASN A 129 4.98 -1.54 1.34
C ASN A 129 6.16 -2.22 2.07
N LEU A 130 6.29 -3.52 1.92
CA LEU A 130 7.36 -4.35 2.45
C LEU A 130 8.36 -4.82 1.38
N MET A 131 8.07 -4.58 0.10
CA MET A 131 9.01 -4.93 -0.97
C MET A 131 10.25 -4.02 -0.89
N PRO A 132 11.44 -4.54 -1.21
CA PRO A 132 12.66 -3.74 -1.24
C PRO A 132 12.53 -2.56 -2.21
N VAL A 133 12.98 -1.39 -1.82
CA VAL A 133 13.15 -0.25 -2.74
C VAL A 133 14.50 -0.45 -3.44
N ARG A 134 14.48 -0.52 -4.77
CA ARG A 134 15.68 -0.67 -5.61
C ARG A 134 16.21 0.67 -6.06
#